data_b3057facea07cf9b996bbbf669cb57de
#
_entry.id   b3057facea07cf9b996bbbf669cb57de
#
_cell.length_a   1.000
_cell.length_b   1.000
_cell.length_c   1.000
_cell.angle_alpha   90.00
_cell.angle_beta   90.00
_cell.angle_gamma   90.00
#
_symmetry.space_group_name_H-M   'P 1'
#
loop_
_entity.id
_entity.type
_entity.pdbx_description
1 polymer ?
#
loop_
_entity_poly.entity_id
_entity_poly.type
_entity_poly.pdbx_seq_one_letter_code
_entity_poly.pdbx_strand_id
1 'polypeptide(L)'
;FTSMFSDVIRDFVRDARFEPVRRLVGENARVGDNEKDGVVFNRNLNVPGTSYKSLGWHTDGLRDIFYLRGVKPQLNVGLHFDRCTKESGGLRLLPGTHKQGILSTLIRKPYFIDNTPDPKEVAIETEPGDLTVHDGQAWHRVERSDKFGPESLRRTMYVPYLTDDYQPKNESSATPPYHYLGMAMRKAKKLRAELKNKIGR
;
A
#
# COMPACT_ATOMS: atom_id res chain seq x y z
N PHE A 1 -8.32 1.72 -8.17
CA PHE A 1 -9.64 2.12 -8.71
C PHE A 1 -10.11 1.22 -9.87
N THR A 2 -9.69 -0.04 -9.85
CA THR A 2 -10.00 -1.01 -10.91
C THR A 2 -11.52 -1.27 -11.02
N SER A 3 -12.23 -1.19 -9.90
CA SER A 3 -13.70 -1.29 -9.83
C SER A 3 -14.45 -0.19 -10.58
N MET A 4 -13.80 0.94 -10.87
CA MET A 4 -14.40 2.01 -11.69
C MET A 4 -14.42 1.67 -13.18
N PHE A 5 -13.60 0.73 -13.62
CA PHE A 5 -13.45 0.30 -15.02
C PHE A 5 -13.94 -1.11 -15.30
N SER A 6 -14.31 -1.85 -14.25
CA SER A 6 -14.76 -3.24 -14.36
C SER A 6 -15.95 -3.51 -13.45
N ASP A 7 -17.09 -3.76 -14.04
CA ASP A 7 -18.32 -4.13 -13.34
C ASP A 7 -18.12 -5.45 -12.58
N VAL A 8 -17.41 -6.40 -13.17
CA VAL A 8 -17.11 -7.69 -12.53
C VAL A 8 -16.34 -7.49 -11.22
N ILE A 9 -15.34 -6.61 -11.21
CA ILE A 9 -14.59 -6.32 -9.99
C ILE A 9 -15.45 -5.54 -9.00
N ARG A 10 -16.24 -4.58 -9.46
CA ARG A 10 -17.14 -3.82 -8.60
C ARG A 10 -18.16 -4.71 -7.90
N ASP A 11 -18.79 -5.60 -8.65
CA ASP A 11 -19.78 -6.53 -8.11
C ASP A 11 -19.13 -7.54 -7.14
N PHE A 12 -17.93 -8.03 -7.48
CA PHE A 12 -17.16 -8.93 -6.62
C PHE A 12 -16.83 -8.30 -5.27
N VAL A 13 -16.34 -7.06 -5.22
CA VAL A 13 -15.94 -6.42 -3.94
C VAL A 13 -17.14 -6.00 -3.09
N ARG A 14 -18.34 -5.99 -3.66
CA ARG A 14 -19.62 -5.77 -2.97
C ARG A 14 -20.32 -7.04 -2.55
N ASP A 15 -19.74 -8.19 -2.84
CA ASP A 15 -20.33 -9.48 -2.50
C ASP A 15 -20.55 -9.61 -0.98
N ALA A 16 -21.69 -10.16 -0.59
CA ALA A 16 -22.07 -10.31 0.82
C ALA A 16 -21.09 -11.15 1.64
N ARG A 17 -20.27 -11.98 1.00
CA ARG A 17 -19.20 -12.74 1.66
C ARG A 17 -18.12 -11.85 2.30
N PHE A 18 -17.98 -10.59 1.88
CA PHE A 18 -17.09 -9.64 2.52
C PHE A 18 -17.68 -8.90 3.74
N GLU A 19 -18.96 -9.10 4.02
CA GLU A 19 -19.64 -8.44 5.15
C GLU A 19 -18.97 -8.67 6.50
N PRO A 20 -18.46 -9.88 6.85
CA PRO A 20 -17.74 -10.09 8.10
C PRO A 20 -16.48 -9.20 8.22
N VAL A 21 -15.79 -8.98 7.10
CA VAL A 21 -14.58 -8.11 7.08
C VAL A 21 -14.98 -6.66 7.28
N ARG A 22 -16.05 -6.20 6.64
CA ARG A 22 -16.57 -4.84 6.80
C ARG A 22 -16.86 -4.52 8.25
N ARG A 23 -17.46 -5.44 9.00
CA ARG A 23 -17.80 -5.27 10.42
C ARG A 23 -16.59 -5.10 11.33
N LEU A 24 -15.39 -5.57 10.93
CA LEU A 24 -14.16 -5.36 11.71
C LEU A 24 -13.76 -3.89 11.81
N VAL A 25 -14.15 -3.06 10.86
CA VAL A 25 -13.90 -1.60 10.88
C VAL A 25 -14.94 -0.88 11.72
N GLY A 26 -16.19 -1.26 11.57
CA GLY A 26 -17.35 -0.64 12.21
C GLY A 26 -18.61 -0.75 11.35
N GLU A 27 -19.76 -0.55 11.96
CA GLU A 27 -21.06 -0.70 11.29
C GLU A 27 -21.23 0.25 10.09
N ASN A 28 -20.64 1.44 10.16
CA ASN A 28 -20.70 2.46 9.11
C ASN A 28 -19.59 2.31 8.05
N ALA A 29 -18.81 1.23 8.11
CA ALA A 29 -17.77 1.02 7.12
C ALA A 29 -18.37 0.73 5.74
N ARG A 30 -17.73 1.29 4.73
CA ARG A 30 -18.08 1.09 3.31
C ARG A 30 -16.86 0.60 2.53
N VAL A 31 -17.09 -0.09 1.44
CA VAL A 31 -16.03 -0.40 0.49
C VAL A 31 -15.66 0.86 -0.31
N GLY A 32 -14.37 1.09 -0.47
CA GLY A 32 -13.84 2.20 -1.28
C GLY A 32 -13.74 1.80 -2.76
N ASP A 33 -14.85 1.45 -3.38
CA ASP A 33 -14.86 0.90 -4.74
C ASP A 33 -15.10 1.95 -5.84
N ASN A 34 -15.44 3.17 -5.46
CA ASN A 34 -15.74 4.26 -6.39
C ASN A 34 -14.80 5.47 -6.16
N GLU A 35 -13.59 5.22 -5.69
CA GLU A 35 -12.60 6.25 -5.40
C GLU A 35 -11.31 6.02 -6.20
N LYS A 36 -10.59 7.09 -6.51
CA LYS A 36 -9.32 7.02 -7.27
C LYS A 36 -8.28 6.11 -6.59
N ASP A 37 -8.20 6.16 -5.26
CA ASP A 37 -7.31 5.32 -4.45
C ASP A 37 -8.05 4.11 -3.89
N GLY A 38 -9.11 3.66 -4.56
CA GLY A 38 -9.96 2.56 -4.14
C GLY A 38 -9.38 1.19 -4.45
N VAL A 39 -10.19 0.32 -5.07
CA VAL A 39 -9.76 -1.04 -5.40
C VAL A 39 -8.59 -1.04 -6.38
N VAL A 40 -7.47 -1.64 -5.96
CA VAL A 40 -6.23 -1.71 -6.75
C VAL A 40 -5.90 -3.16 -7.06
N PHE A 41 -5.70 -3.45 -8.34
CA PHE A 41 -5.17 -4.74 -8.78
C PHE A 41 -3.70 -4.59 -9.13
N ASN A 42 -2.83 -5.20 -8.35
CA ASN A 42 -1.39 -5.18 -8.54
C ASN A 42 -0.91 -6.44 -9.26
N ARG A 43 -0.03 -6.24 -10.24
CA ARG A 43 0.74 -7.30 -10.86
C ARG A 43 2.22 -6.96 -10.75
N ASN A 44 2.90 -7.61 -9.83
CA ASN A 44 4.32 -7.44 -9.62
C ASN A 44 5.09 -8.54 -10.35
N LEU A 45 6.00 -8.14 -11.23
CA LEU A 45 6.87 -9.04 -11.98
C LEU A 45 8.27 -8.42 -12.00
N ASN A 46 9.25 -9.15 -11.48
CA ASN A 46 10.62 -8.72 -11.46
C ASN A 46 11.33 -9.23 -12.74
N VAL A 47 11.62 -8.33 -13.65
CA VAL A 47 12.39 -8.66 -14.88
C VAL A 47 13.62 -7.77 -14.96
N PRO A 48 14.70 -8.22 -15.66
CA PRO A 48 15.88 -7.40 -15.87
C PRO A 48 15.50 -6.03 -16.45
N GLY A 49 16.08 -4.98 -15.93
CA GLY A 49 15.82 -3.60 -16.38
C GLY A 49 14.58 -2.92 -15.81
N THR A 50 13.77 -3.59 -14.98
CA THR A 50 12.66 -2.90 -14.31
C THR A 50 13.15 -1.88 -13.31
N SER A 51 12.53 -0.70 -13.34
CA SER A 51 12.79 0.38 -12.37
C SER A 51 12.06 0.19 -11.04
N TYR A 52 11.08 -0.71 -10.98
CA TYR A 52 10.34 -1.00 -9.75
C TYR A 52 11.22 -1.75 -8.76
N LYS A 53 11.52 -1.13 -7.64
CA LYS A 53 12.38 -1.70 -6.61
C LYS A 53 11.59 -2.31 -5.47
N SER A 54 10.79 -1.49 -4.80
CA SER A 54 9.95 -1.85 -3.65
C SER A 54 9.06 -0.65 -3.33
N LEU A 55 7.95 -0.87 -2.65
CA LEU A 55 7.15 0.20 -2.08
C LEU A 55 7.63 0.45 -0.66
N GLY A 56 8.15 1.66 -0.40
CA GLY A 56 8.72 2.03 0.90
C GLY A 56 7.71 2.04 2.03
N TRP A 57 8.22 2.16 3.25
CA TRP A 57 7.41 2.26 4.45
C TRP A 57 6.37 3.38 4.37
N HIS A 58 5.12 3.04 4.65
CA HIS A 58 4.00 3.97 4.67
C HIS A 58 2.86 3.47 5.55
N THR A 59 1.91 4.34 5.79
CA THR A 59 0.57 4.03 6.31
C THR A 59 -0.46 4.64 5.36
N ASP A 60 -1.61 4.06 5.22
CA ASP A 60 -2.66 4.61 4.35
C ASP A 60 -3.32 5.84 4.96
N GLY A 61 -3.37 5.94 6.30
CA GLY A 61 -3.98 7.04 7.04
C GLY A 61 -3.15 8.33 7.10
N LEU A 62 -1.86 8.30 6.74
CA LEU A 62 -1.02 9.51 6.81
C LEU A 62 -1.52 10.62 5.86
N ARG A 63 -2.12 10.25 4.76
CA ARG A 63 -2.78 11.16 3.82
C ARG A 63 -3.79 12.07 4.52
N ASP A 64 -4.59 11.53 5.42
CA ASP A 64 -5.67 12.26 6.09
C ASP A 64 -5.13 13.31 7.04
N ILE A 65 -3.99 13.03 7.68
CA ILE A 65 -3.27 13.99 8.52
C ILE A 65 -2.84 15.22 7.69
N PHE A 66 -2.29 15.00 6.49
CA PHE A 66 -1.87 16.10 5.62
C PHE A 66 -3.02 16.97 5.09
N TYR A 67 -4.24 16.43 5.08
CA TYR A 67 -5.45 17.18 4.74
C TYR A 67 -6.13 17.82 5.95
N LEU A 68 -5.48 17.81 7.12
CA LEU A 68 -6.07 18.27 8.38
C LEU A 68 -7.37 17.54 8.74
N ARG A 69 -7.51 16.33 8.26
CA ARG A 69 -8.61 15.43 8.60
C ARG A 69 -8.15 14.53 9.74
N GLY A 70 -9.05 14.24 10.65
CA GLY A 70 -8.76 13.22 11.67
C GLY A 70 -8.52 11.86 10.99
N VAL A 71 -7.52 11.10 11.47
CA VAL A 71 -7.30 9.74 11.02
C VAL A 71 -8.53 8.90 11.35
N LYS A 72 -9.15 8.33 10.33
CA LYS A 72 -10.35 7.51 10.47
C LYS A 72 -9.96 6.03 10.46
N PRO A 73 -10.72 5.17 11.17
CA PRO A 73 -10.54 3.73 11.05
C PRO A 73 -10.70 3.28 9.60
N GLN A 74 -9.76 2.47 9.16
CA GLN A 74 -9.78 1.88 7.82
C GLN A 74 -9.07 0.54 7.82
N LEU A 75 -9.53 -0.38 6.99
CA LEU A 75 -8.86 -1.66 6.74
C LEU A 75 -8.46 -1.76 5.27
N ASN A 76 -7.33 -2.38 5.04
CA ASN A 76 -6.91 -2.82 3.72
C ASN A 76 -7.03 -4.34 3.64
N VAL A 77 -7.84 -4.81 2.70
CA VAL A 77 -8.07 -6.23 2.47
C VAL A 77 -7.36 -6.64 1.20
N GLY A 78 -6.38 -7.52 1.31
CA GLY A 78 -5.65 -8.07 0.17
C GLY A 78 -6.13 -9.46 -0.19
N LEU A 79 -6.64 -9.65 -1.41
CA LEU A 79 -6.90 -10.96 -1.98
C LEU A 79 -5.68 -11.37 -2.81
N HIS A 80 -5.09 -12.53 -2.48
CA HIS A 80 -3.86 -13.02 -3.09
C HIS A 80 -4.15 -14.08 -4.15
N PHE A 81 -3.59 -13.93 -5.36
CA PHE A 81 -3.79 -14.85 -6.48
C PHE A 81 -2.60 -15.76 -6.72
N ASP A 82 -1.47 -15.46 -6.08
CA ASP A 82 -0.24 -16.23 -6.20
C ASP A 82 0.33 -16.51 -4.79
N ARG A 83 1.05 -17.61 -4.68
CA ARG A 83 1.81 -17.91 -3.47
C ARG A 83 2.86 -16.82 -3.23
N CYS A 84 2.95 -16.34 -1.99
CA CYS A 84 3.94 -15.36 -1.57
C CYS A 84 4.66 -15.86 -0.33
N THR A 85 5.96 -16.11 -0.44
CA THR A 85 6.84 -16.44 0.68
C THR A 85 7.69 -15.23 1.05
N LYS A 86 8.41 -15.31 2.15
CA LYS A 86 9.35 -14.27 2.58
C LYS A 86 10.37 -13.93 1.47
N GLU A 87 10.87 -14.93 0.76
CA GLU A 87 11.88 -14.80 -0.30
C GLU A 87 11.28 -14.26 -1.61
N SER A 88 10.01 -14.55 -1.85
CA SER A 88 9.32 -14.01 -3.04
C SER A 88 8.92 -12.54 -2.89
N GLY A 89 9.25 -11.91 -1.77
CA GLY A 89 8.93 -10.52 -1.45
C GLY A 89 7.53 -10.35 -0.82
N GLY A 90 6.81 -9.26 -1.16
CA GLY A 90 5.44 -9.06 -0.68
C GLY A 90 5.32 -8.13 0.51
N LEU A 91 4.18 -8.21 1.17
CA LEU A 91 3.82 -7.35 2.28
C LEU A 91 4.70 -7.60 3.50
N ARG A 92 5.24 -6.51 4.04
CA ARG A 92 5.93 -6.44 5.33
C ARG A 92 5.18 -5.48 6.23
N LEU A 93 4.95 -5.86 7.46
CA LEU A 93 4.12 -5.11 8.39
C LEU A 93 4.83 -4.98 9.73
N LEU A 94 4.70 -3.81 10.37
CA LEU A 94 5.16 -3.58 11.75
C LEU A 94 4.00 -3.76 12.71
N PRO A 95 3.92 -4.88 13.44
CA PRO A 95 2.85 -5.14 14.39
C PRO A 95 2.73 -4.05 15.45
N GLY A 96 1.50 -3.73 15.85
CA GLY A 96 1.21 -2.78 16.92
C GLY A 96 1.31 -1.30 16.53
N THR A 97 1.82 -0.98 15.35
CA THR A 97 2.03 0.43 14.95
C THR A 97 0.73 1.17 14.60
N HIS A 98 -0.36 0.48 14.36
CA HIS A 98 -1.69 1.08 14.21
C HIS A 98 -2.19 1.78 15.48
N LYS A 99 -1.64 1.42 16.65
CA LYS A 99 -2.00 2.03 17.95
C LYS A 99 -1.13 3.24 18.31
N GLN A 100 -0.17 3.61 17.46
CA GLN A 100 0.70 4.75 17.74
C GLN A 100 -0.04 6.09 17.54
N GLY A 101 0.37 7.11 18.31
CA GLY A 101 -0.16 8.45 18.13
C GLY A 101 0.34 9.12 16.85
N ILE A 102 -0.34 10.19 16.44
CA ILE A 102 -0.07 10.95 15.21
C ILE A 102 1.40 11.37 15.10
N LEU A 103 1.98 11.91 16.17
CA LEU A 103 3.37 12.35 16.18
C LEU A 103 4.34 11.19 15.86
N SER A 104 4.13 10.03 16.49
CA SER A 104 4.93 8.84 16.21
C SER A 104 4.77 8.36 14.77
N THR A 105 3.57 8.49 14.20
CA THR A 105 3.32 8.17 12.79
C THR A 105 4.10 9.10 11.86
N LEU A 106 4.17 10.39 12.14
CA LEU A 106 4.86 11.36 11.30
C LEU A 106 6.37 11.19 11.28
N ILE A 107 7.00 10.78 12.39
CA ILE A 107 8.45 10.77 12.55
C ILE A 107 9.10 9.38 12.48
N ARG A 108 8.31 8.30 12.52
CA ARG A 108 8.84 6.93 12.61
C ARG A 108 9.75 6.55 11.45
N LYS A 109 9.34 6.82 10.22
CA LYS A 109 10.08 6.49 9.01
C LYS A 109 9.84 7.54 7.91
N PRO A 110 10.84 7.82 7.05
CA PRO A 110 10.64 8.62 5.85
C PRO A 110 9.62 7.98 4.92
N TYR A 111 8.46 8.60 4.83
CA TYR A 111 7.28 8.09 4.15
C TYR A 111 7.52 7.79 2.66
N PHE A 112 7.28 6.57 2.21
CA PHE A 112 7.53 6.03 0.86
C PHE A 112 8.99 6.07 0.38
N ILE A 113 9.94 6.50 1.22
CA ILE A 113 11.34 6.68 0.81
C ILE A 113 12.23 5.62 1.45
N ASP A 114 11.96 5.30 2.71
CA ASP A 114 12.68 4.28 3.44
C ASP A 114 12.18 2.89 3.06
N ASN A 115 13.08 2.06 2.55
CA ASN A 115 12.85 0.64 2.24
C ASN A 115 13.68 -0.28 3.14
N THR A 116 14.38 0.28 4.13
CA THR A 116 15.26 -0.51 4.99
C THR A 116 14.44 -1.50 5.80
N PRO A 117 14.80 -2.79 5.80
CA PRO A 117 14.16 -3.77 6.66
C PRO A 117 14.17 -3.33 8.12
N ASP A 118 13.09 -3.58 8.81
CA ASP A 118 12.98 -3.32 10.25
C ASP A 118 13.10 -4.66 11.00
N PRO A 119 13.92 -4.76 12.07
CA PRO A 119 14.07 -6.00 12.83
C PRO A 119 12.76 -6.55 13.41
N LYS A 120 11.75 -5.71 13.55
CA LYS A 120 10.44 -6.06 14.10
C LYS A 120 9.38 -6.30 13.00
N GLU A 121 9.78 -6.22 11.73
CA GLU A 121 8.82 -6.46 10.65
C GLU A 121 8.46 -7.94 10.55
N VAL A 122 7.21 -8.18 10.21
CA VAL A 122 6.69 -9.52 9.92
C VAL A 122 6.43 -9.62 8.42
N ALA A 123 6.94 -10.67 7.79
CA ALA A 123 6.59 -11.04 6.43
C ALA A 123 5.21 -11.68 6.43
N ILE A 124 4.34 -11.23 5.54
CA ILE A 124 3.02 -11.84 5.34
C ILE A 124 3.14 -12.85 4.21
N GLU A 125 3.10 -14.12 4.59
CA GLU A 125 3.12 -15.24 3.65
C GLU A 125 1.70 -15.65 3.32
N THR A 126 1.44 -15.95 2.06
CA THR A 126 0.08 -16.25 1.57
C THR A 126 0.09 -17.31 0.49
N GLU A 127 -1.03 -18.05 0.40
CA GLU A 127 -1.36 -18.96 -0.67
C GLU A 127 -2.43 -18.35 -1.60
N PRO A 128 -2.59 -18.86 -2.83
CA PRO A 128 -3.66 -18.40 -3.71
C PRO A 128 -5.04 -18.58 -3.07
N GLY A 129 -5.83 -17.50 -3.05
CA GLY A 129 -7.15 -17.47 -2.41
C GLY A 129 -7.17 -16.92 -0.99
N ASP A 130 -6.00 -16.70 -0.37
CA ASP A 130 -5.92 -16.09 0.95
C ASP A 130 -6.38 -14.64 0.95
N LEU A 131 -7.01 -14.26 2.05
CA LEU A 131 -7.31 -12.88 2.39
C LEU A 131 -6.40 -12.40 3.53
N THR A 132 -5.70 -11.30 3.29
CA THR A 132 -5.03 -10.56 4.36
C THR A 132 -5.86 -9.36 4.75
N VAL A 133 -5.96 -9.09 6.06
CA VAL A 133 -6.67 -7.92 6.58
C VAL A 133 -5.73 -7.17 7.51
N HIS A 134 -5.47 -5.92 7.23
CA HIS A 134 -4.64 -5.09 8.08
C HIS A 134 -5.21 -3.68 8.24
N ASP A 135 -4.96 -3.10 9.41
CA ASP A 135 -5.30 -1.72 9.68
C ASP A 135 -4.46 -0.79 8.81
N GLY A 136 -5.10 0.13 8.09
CA GLY A 136 -4.41 1.07 7.20
C GLY A 136 -3.47 2.04 7.93
N GLN A 137 -3.57 2.16 9.25
CA GLN A 137 -2.64 2.95 10.07
C GLN A 137 -1.39 2.15 10.46
N ALA A 138 -1.38 0.84 10.26
CA ALA A 138 -0.18 0.05 10.52
C ALA A 138 0.91 0.41 9.50
N TRP A 139 2.13 0.59 9.97
CA TRP A 139 3.28 0.78 9.10
C TRP A 139 3.53 -0.49 8.31
N HIS A 140 3.55 -0.35 6.99
CA HIS A 140 3.80 -1.45 6.08
C HIS A 140 4.62 -1.02 4.87
N ARG A 141 5.20 -1.99 4.20
CA ARG A 141 5.97 -1.83 2.95
C ARG A 141 5.77 -3.06 2.06
N VAL A 142 6.11 -2.95 0.81
CA VAL A 142 6.13 -4.10 -0.10
C VAL A 142 7.55 -4.38 -0.54
N GLU A 143 8.06 -5.55 -0.18
CA GLU A 143 9.39 -6.00 -0.57
C GLU A 143 9.40 -6.50 -2.01
N ARG A 144 10.52 -6.29 -2.69
CA ARG A 144 10.77 -6.85 -4.01
C ARG A 144 11.08 -8.35 -3.89
N SER A 145 10.72 -9.13 -4.90
CA SER A 145 11.17 -10.52 -5.01
C SER A 145 12.66 -10.59 -5.29
N ASP A 146 13.35 -11.53 -4.65
CA ASP A 146 14.74 -11.89 -4.97
C ASP A 146 14.81 -12.73 -6.27
N LYS A 147 13.66 -13.28 -6.71
CA LYS A 147 13.53 -14.06 -7.93
C LYS A 147 13.24 -13.18 -9.14
N PHE A 148 13.43 -13.73 -10.34
CA PHE A 148 13.17 -13.05 -11.61
C PHE A 148 12.20 -13.86 -12.47
N GLY A 149 11.58 -13.19 -13.42
CA GLY A 149 10.66 -13.81 -14.36
C GLY A 149 9.40 -14.37 -13.67
N PRO A 150 8.82 -15.45 -14.21
CA PRO A 150 7.56 -16.01 -13.71
C PRO A 150 7.56 -16.36 -12.23
N GLU A 151 8.69 -16.78 -11.68
CA GLU A 151 8.82 -17.11 -10.25
C GLU A 151 8.70 -15.89 -9.32
N SER A 152 8.83 -14.69 -9.86
CA SER A 152 8.63 -13.44 -9.12
C SER A 152 7.21 -12.89 -9.23
N LEU A 153 6.34 -13.52 -10.03
CA LEU A 153 5.00 -13.03 -10.28
C LEU A 153 4.18 -13.06 -8.99
N ARG A 154 3.60 -11.93 -8.67
CA ARG A 154 2.64 -11.77 -7.57
C ARG A 154 1.51 -10.87 -8.03
N ARG A 155 0.29 -11.38 -7.93
CA ARG A 155 -0.94 -10.65 -8.21
C ARG A 155 -1.74 -10.53 -6.93
N THR A 156 -2.15 -9.33 -6.61
CA THR A 156 -2.92 -9.05 -5.40
C THR A 156 -3.97 -7.98 -5.71
N MET A 157 -5.18 -8.18 -5.26
CA MET A 157 -6.19 -7.14 -5.29
C MET A 157 -6.36 -6.59 -3.88
N TYR A 158 -6.18 -5.28 -3.70
CA TYR A 158 -6.45 -4.59 -2.45
C TYR A 158 -7.78 -3.88 -2.49
N VAL A 159 -8.58 -4.09 -1.46
CA VAL A 159 -9.92 -3.52 -1.28
C VAL A 159 -9.91 -2.72 0.02
N PRO A 160 -10.00 -1.38 -0.03
CA PRO A 160 -10.06 -0.56 1.16
C PRO A 160 -11.47 -0.55 1.73
N TYR A 161 -11.58 -0.68 3.05
CA TYR A 161 -12.80 -0.44 3.83
C TYR A 161 -12.60 0.81 4.68
N LEU A 162 -13.47 1.79 4.49
CA LEU A 162 -13.33 3.15 4.99
C LEU A 162 -14.54 3.53 5.84
N THR A 163 -14.30 4.39 6.84
CA THR A 163 -15.37 4.97 7.68
C THR A 163 -15.57 6.47 7.45
N ASP A 164 -14.77 7.07 6.56
CA ASP A 164 -14.92 8.47 6.17
C ASP A 164 -16.01 8.64 5.10
N ASP A 165 -16.46 9.88 4.95
CA ASP A 165 -17.41 10.24 3.91
C ASP A 165 -16.81 10.02 2.52
N TYR A 166 -17.65 9.58 1.59
CA TYR A 166 -17.27 9.44 0.20
C TYR A 166 -16.78 10.78 -0.37
N GLN A 167 -15.58 10.73 -0.92
CA GLN A 167 -15.00 11.86 -1.63
C GLN A 167 -14.57 11.39 -3.01
N PRO A 168 -15.35 11.70 -4.05
CA PRO A 168 -15.02 11.29 -5.40
C PRO A 168 -13.68 11.90 -5.79
N LYS A 169 -12.71 11.03 -6.08
CA LYS A 169 -11.44 11.40 -6.69
C LYS A 169 -11.42 10.88 -8.11
N ASN A 170 -11.17 11.76 -9.04
CA ASN A 170 -11.03 11.45 -10.45
C ASN A 170 -9.64 11.92 -10.94
N GLU A 171 -9.38 11.79 -12.22
CA GLU A 171 -8.08 12.17 -12.81
C GLU A 171 -7.78 13.67 -12.67
N SER A 172 -8.80 14.52 -12.56
CA SER A 172 -8.66 15.97 -12.34
C SER A 172 -8.46 16.34 -10.86
N SER A 173 -8.60 15.41 -9.94
CA SER A 173 -8.38 15.68 -8.50
C SER A 173 -6.96 16.11 -8.25
N ALA A 174 -6.78 17.17 -7.46
CA ALA A 174 -5.46 17.70 -7.14
C ALA A 174 -4.55 16.63 -6.50
N THR A 175 -3.31 16.59 -6.96
CA THR A 175 -2.31 15.73 -6.33
C THR A 175 -1.96 16.28 -4.95
N PRO A 176 -2.00 15.46 -3.90
CA PRO A 176 -1.65 15.89 -2.56
C PRO A 176 -0.26 16.52 -2.46
N PRO A 177 -0.07 17.60 -1.68
CA PRO A 177 1.22 18.27 -1.55
C PRO A 177 2.37 17.34 -1.13
N TYR A 178 2.12 16.35 -0.30
CA TYR A 178 3.14 15.39 0.13
C TYR A 178 3.68 14.51 -1.02
N HIS A 179 2.92 14.29 -2.09
CA HIS A 179 3.43 13.60 -3.27
C HIS A 179 4.53 14.38 -3.97
N TYR A 180 4.39 15.70 -4.05
CA TYR A 180 5.44 16.57 -4.61
C TYR A 180 6.70 16.54 -3.75
N LEU A 181 6.55 16.57 -2.42
CA LEU A 181 7.67 16.42 -1.50
C LEU A 181 8.36 15.06 -1.69
N GLY A 182 7.61 13.98 -1.75
CA GLY A 182 8.13 12.64 -2.00
C GLY A 182 8.86 12.51 -3.35
N MET A 183 8.33 13.16 -4.40
CA MET A 183 8.98 13.22 -5.72
C MET A 183 10.30 13.99 -5.65
N ALA A 184 10.33 15.15 -4.99
CA ALA A 184 11.54 15.96 -4.83
C ALA A 184 12.62 15.20 -4.06
N MET A 185 12.27 14.53 -2.97
CA MET A 185 13.21 13.72 -2.19
C MET A 185 13.75 12.53 -2.97
N ARG A 186 12.93 11.83 -3.77
CA ARG A 186 13.39 10.75 -4.67
C ARG A 186 14.37 11.27 -5.72
N LYS A 187 14.06 12.44 -6.32
CA LYS A 187 14.95 13.09 -7.30
C LYS A 187 16.30 13.47 -6.67
N ALA A 188 16.28 14.03 -5.46
CA ALA A 188 17.49 14.38 -4.73
C ALA A 188 18.33 13.15 -4.38
N LYS A 189 17.70 12.05 -3.95
CA LYS A 189 18.39 10.77 -3.67
C LYS A 189 19.06 10.20 -4.94
N LYS A 190 18.35 10.22 -6.08
CA LYS A 190 18.89 9.78 -7.36
C LYS A 190 20.11 10.62 -7.77
N LEU A 191 20.01 11.94 -7.70
CA LEU A 191 21.09 12.86 -8.05
C LEU A 191 22.34 12.65 -7.16
N ARG A 192 22.15 12.45 -5.86
CA ARG A 192 23.25 12.11 -4.93
C ARG A 192 23.93 10.80 -5.30
N ALA A 193 23.17 9.77 -5.70
CA ALA A 193 23.73 8.50 -6.12
C ALA A 193 24.54 8.63 -7.43
N GLU A 194 24.04 9.41 -8.38
CA GLU A 194 24.75 9.70 -9.64
C GLU A 194 26.05 10.47 -9.41
N LEU A 195 26.03 11.47 -8.50
CA LEU A 195 27.23 12.23 -8.12
C LEU A 195 28.28 11.34 -7.43
N LYS A 196 27.86 10.47 -6.49
CA LYS A 196 28.80 9.52 -5.86
C LYS A 196 29.46 8.60 -6.87
N ASN A 197 28.72 8.12 -7.87
CA ASN A 197 29.27 7.26 -8.93
C ASN A 197 30.23 8.00 -9.89
N LYS A 198 30.09 9.33 -10.01
CA LYS A 198 31.00 10.16 -10.83
C LYS A 198 32.29 10.52 -10.07
N ILE A 199 32.22 10.68 -8.75
CA ILE A 199 33.37 11.07 -7.91
C ILE A 199 34.23 9.84 -7.54
N GLY A 200 33.63 8.65 -7.53
CA GLY A 200 34.31 7.38 -7.25
C GLY A 200 34.94 6.70 -8.48
N ARG A 201 35.00 7.41 -9.60
CA ARG A 201 35.74 7.06 -10.82
C ARG A 201 36.88 8.04 -11.02
#